data_78cd15fdd973d00376a2e16b47a34895
#
_entry.id   78cd15fdd973d00376a2e16b47a34895
#
_cell.length_a   1.000
_cell.length_b   1.000
_cell.length_c   1.000
_cell.angle_alpha   90.00
_cell.angle_beta   90.00
_cell.angle_gamma   90.00
#
_symmetry.space_group_name_H-M   'P 1'
#
loop_
_entity.id
_entity.type
_entity.pdbx_description
1 polymer ?
#
loop_
_entity_poly.entity_id
_entity_poly.type
_entity_poly.pdbx_seq_one_letter_code
_entity_poly.pdbx_strand_id
1 'polypeptide(L)'
;MSGQVFPTTEIDLEAGLRRLGYQSFRPGQREAIETLMKEGRVLLVAPTGGGKSLTYQLPALSLGGTTLVISPLVALMNDQVQALNARGVSATFLASTLDGTEVRRRMAGVAREEYSLVYVAPERLVFGGFRALIRDCLL
;
A
#
# COMPACT_ATOMS: atom_id res chain seq x y z
N MET A 1 -9.82 -9.08 19.46
CA MET A 1 -10.13 -9.15 18.64
C MET A 1 -9.97 -9.84 17.98
N SER A 2 -10.39 -10.19 17.89
CA SER A 2 -10.32 -10.92 17.18
C SER A 2 -9.58 -10.74 16.28
N GLY A 3 -8.86 -11.33 16.21
CA GLY A 3 -8.07 -11.35 15.20
C GLY A 3 -8.80 -11.25 13.98
N GLN A 4 -8.52 -10.28 13.27
CA GLN A 4 -9.10 -10.16 12.01
C GLN A 4 -8.68 -11.31 11.19
N VAL A 5 -9.59 -12.10 10.82
CA VAL A 5 -9.31 -13.19 9.90
C VAL A 5 -9.59 -12.67 8.51
N PHE A 6 -8.54 -12.52 7.71
CA PHE A 6 -8.75 -12.22 6.32
C PHE A 6 -9.25 -13.48 5.63
N PRO A 7 -10.17 -13.35 4.67
CA PRO A 7 -10.60 -14.52 3.91
C PRO A 7 -9.40 -15.10 3.21
N THR A 8 -8.94 -16.22 3.68
CA THR A 8 -7.78 -16.84 3.08
C THR A 8 -8.14 -17.67 1.91
N THR A 9 -9.42 -17.94 1.74
CA THR A 9 -9.78 -18.87 0.80
C THR A 9 -9.60 -18.28 -0.51
N GLU A 10 -9.73 -17.68 -1.06
CA GLU A 10 -9.87 -17.45 -2.45
C GLU A 10 -9.13 -16.26 -2.92
N ILE A 11 -8.08 -15.85 -2.24
CA ILE A 11 -7.24 -14.84 -2.79
C ILE A 11 -6.48 -15.45 -3.94
N ASP A 12 -6.81 -14.99 -5.12
CA ASP A 12 -6.11 -15.46 -6.30
C ASP A 12 -4.81 -14.68 -6.43
N LEU A 13 -3.78 -15.20 -5.82
CA LEU A 13 -2.47 -14.55 -5.84
C LEU A 13 -1.92 -14.46 -7.26
N GLU A 14 -2.23 -15.43 -8.09
CA GLU A 14 -1.75 -15.42 -9.47
C GLU A 14 -2.41 -14.30 -10.28
N ALA A 15 -3.69 -14.09 -10.09
CA ALA A 15 -4.38 -13.00 -10.79
C ALA A 15 -3.86 -11.66 -10.35
N GLY A 16 -3.63 -11.46 -9.04
CA GLY A 16 -3.06 -10.24 -8.53
C GLY A 16 -1.66 -9.99 -9.04
N LEU A 17 -0.85 -11.05 -9.09
CA LEU A 17 0.50 -10.98 -9.61
C LEU A 17 0.50 -10.49 -11.07
N ARG A 18 -0.35 -11.07 -11.89
CA ARG A 18 -0.46 -10.67 -13.29
C ARG A 18 -0.99 -9.25 -13.44
N ARG A 19 -1.95 -8.87 -12.61
CA ARG A 19 -2.50 -7.51 -12.66
C ARG A 19 -1.43 -6.46 -12.38
N LEU A 20 -0.47 -6.79 -11.51
CA LEU A 20 0.64 -5.91 -11.19
C LEU A 20 1.79 -6.01 -12.20
N GLY A 21 1.66 -6.87 -13.21
CA GLY A 21 2.61 -6.93 -14.29
C GLY A 21 3.71 -7.95 -14.14
N TYR A 22 3.58 -8.88 -13.19
CA TYR A 22 4.59 -9.89 -12.96
C TYR A 22 4.12 -11.23 -13.48
N GLN A 23 5.07 -12.05 -13.92
CA GLN A 23 4.75 -13.37 -14.42
C GLN A 23 4.89 -14.46 -13.36
N SER A 24 5.79 -14.27 -12.40
CA SER A 24 6.02 -15.25 -11.36
C SER A 24 6.54 -14.57 -10.12
N PHE A 25 6.43 -15.27 -8.99
CA PHE A 25 6.99 -14.79 -7.74
C PHE A 25 8.50 -15.05 -7.71
N ARG A 26 9.22 -14.12 -7.10
CA ARG A 26 10.61 -14.35 -6.74
C ARG A 26 10.66 -15.13 -5.43
N PRO A 27 11.80 -15.79 -5.14
CA PRO A 27 11.93 -16.54 -3.88
C PRO A 27 11.59 -15.66 -2.67
N GLY A 28 10.77 -16.19 -1.79
CA GLY A 28 10.36 -15.53 -0.55
C GLY A 28 9.15 -14.61 -0.68
N GLN A 29 8.77 -14.19 -1.87
CA GLN A 29 7.65 -13.26 -2.01
C GLN A 29 6.32 -13.90 -1.66
N ARG A 30 6.05 -15.08 -2.20
CA ARG A 30 4.78 -15.75 -1.94
C ARG A 30 4.65 -16.10 -0.47
N GLU A 31 5.71 -16.60 0.13
CA GLU A 31 5.71 -16.95 1.54
C GLU A 31 5.44 -15.73 2.43
N ALA A 32 6.03 -14.58 2.10
CA ALA A 32 5.79 -13.37 2.87
C ALA A 32 4.33 -12.92 2.77
N ILE A 33 3.76 -12.99 1.56
CA ILE A 33 2.37 -12.62 1.36
C ILE A 33 1.44 -13.56 2.10
N GLU A 34 1.68 -14.86 2.00
CA GLU A 34 0.86 -15.85 2.68
C GLU A 34 0.94 -15.71 4.20
N THR A 35 2.15 -15.42 4.71
CA THR A 35 2.33 -15.18 6.13
C THR A 35 1.54 -13.94 6.57
N LEU A 36 1.62 -12.87 5.81
CA LEU A 36 0.89 -11.66 6.12
C LEU A 36 -0.61 -11.92 6.14
N MET A 37 -1.12 -12.63 5.14
CA MET A 37 -2.56 -12.90 5.05
C MET A 37 -3.03 -13.83 6.17
N LYS A 38 -2.19 -14.76 6.58
CA LYS A 38 -2.55 -15.73 7.61
C LYS A 38 -2.38 -15.16 9.00
N GLU A 39 -1.23 -14.52 9.26
CA GLU A 39 -0.87 -14.07 10.61
C GLU A 39 -1.27 -12.63 10.89
N GLY A 40 -1.62 -11.87 9.87
CA GLY A 40 -1.96 -10.46 10.01
C GLY A 40 -0.76 -9.52 10.06
N ARG A 41 0.45 -10.04 10.09
CA ARG A 41 1.68 -9.25 10.08
C ARG A 41 2.85 -10.12 9.68
N VAL A 42 3.87 -9.46 9.14
CA VAL A 42 5.10 -10.15 8.75
C VAL A 42 6.25 -9.17 8.79
N LEU A 43 7.42 -9.64 9.18
CA LEU A 43 8.67 -8.88 9.04
C LEU A 43 9.45 -9.54 7.91
N LEU A 44 9.67 -8.80 6.84
CA LEU A 44 10.41 -9.29 5.70
C LEU A 44 11.73 -8.54 5.60
N VAL A 45 12.83 -9.27 5.64
CA VAL A 45 14.15 -8.71 5.42
C VAL A 45 14.65 -9.24 4.09
N ALA A 46 14.88 -8.34 3.15
CA ALA A 46 15.30 -8.70 1.81
C ALA A 46 16.28 -7.66 1.29
N PRO A 47 17.19 -8.06 0.39
CA PRO A 47 18.15 -7.11 -0.17
C PRO A 47 17.44 -6.10 -1.06
N THR A 48 18.09 -4.95 -1.27
CA THR A 48 17.62 -3.94 -2.19
C THR A 48 17.45 -4.54 -3.56
N GLY A 49 16.33 -4.23 -4.21
CA GLY A 49 16.05 -4.80 -5.52
C GLY A 49 15.44 -6.19 -5.48
N GLY A 50 15.11 -6.71 -4.29
CA GLY A 50 14.54 -8.04 -4.15
C GLY A 50 13.05 -8.14 -4.43
N GLY A 51 12.42 -7.09 -4.96
CA GLY A 51 11.01 -7.15 -5.29
C GLY A 51 10.09 -6.99 -4.09
N LYS A 52 10.51 -6.21 -3.09
CA LYS A 52 9.73 -6.06 -1.86
C LYS A 52 8.38 -5.40 -2.06
N SER A 53 8.25 -4.57 -3.09
CA SER A 53 7.00 -3.84 -3.34
C SER A 53 5.82 -4.77 -3.54
N LEU A 54 6.02 -5.86 -4.23
CA LEU A 54 4.95 -6.82 -4.50
C LEU A 54 4.35 -7.36 -3.21
N THR A 55 5.16 -7.51 -2.16
CA THR A 55 4.71 -8.12 -0.92
C THR A 55 3.69 -7.30 -0.17
N TYR A 56 3.58 -6.00 -0.45
CA TYR A 56 2.49 -5.20 0.12
C TYR A 56 1.47 -4.79 -0.94
N GLN A 57 1.88 -4.64 -2.19
CA GLN A 57 0.96 -4.23 -3.25
C GLN A 57 -0.08 -5.29 -3.54
N LEU A 58 0.32 -6.54 -3.56
CA LEU A 58 -0.61 -7.62 -3.87
C LEU A 58 -1.65 -7.80 -2.75
N PRO A 59 -1.26 -7.85 -1.47
CA PRO A 59 -2.27 -7.89 -0.42
C PRO A 59 -3.20 -6.67 -0.44
N ALA A 60 -2.69 -5.50 -0.79
CA ALA A 60 -3.52 -4.30 -0.88
C ALA A 60 -4.65 -4.48 -1.88
N LEU A 61 -4.38 -5.11 -3.01
CA LEU A 61 -5.41 -5.37 -4.00
C LEU A 61 -6.43 -6.39 -3.49
N SER A 62 -5.96 -7.35 -2.70
CA SER A 62 -6.81 -8.45 -2.27
C SER A 62 -7.71 -8.08 -1.10
N LEU A 63 -7.24 -7.20 -0.23
CA LEU A 63 -7.96 -6.88 1.00
C LEU A 63 -9.04 -5.84 0.81
N GLY A 64 -8.95 -5.04 -0.23
CA GLY A 64 -9.85 -3.90 -0.39
C GLY A 64 -9.50 -2.78 0.59
N GLY A 65 -10.27 -1.70 0.57
CA GLY A 65 -9.99 -0.55 1.41
C GLY A 65 -8.73 0.18 0.99
N THR A 66 -8.14 0.92 1.90
CA THR A 66 -6.94 1.70 1.64
C THR A 66 -5.75 1.12 2.41
N THR A 67 -4.66 0.89 1.71
CA THR A 67 -3.40 0.46 2.33
C THR A 67 -2.46 1.64 2.41
N LEU A 68 -1.90 1.85 3.59
CA LEU A 68 -0.98 2.95 3.85
C LEU A 68 0.45 2.42 3.79
N VAL A 69 1.28 3.03 2.97
CA VAL A 69 2.69 2.66 2.83
C VAL A 69 3.55 3.81 3.35
N ILE A 70 4.27 3.58 4.44
CA ILE A 70 5.12 4.60 5.03
C ILE A 70 6.54 4.37 4.57
N SER A 71 7.12 5.35 3.89
CA SER A 71 8.46 5.23 3.33
C SER A 71 9.19 6.57 3.33
N PRO A 72 10.47 6.61 3.69
CA PRO A 72 11.25 7.84 3.58
C PRO A 72 11.72 8.13 2.15
N LEU A 73 11.50 7.22 1.22
CA LEU A 73 12.05 7.33 -0.13
C LEU A 73 11.10 8.10 -1.04
N VAL A 74 10.98 9.40 -0.77
CA VAL A 74 10.01 10.26 -1.47
C VAL A 74 10.23 10.27 -2.98
N ALA A 75 11.49 10.25 -3.41
CA ALA A 75 11.79 10.28 -4.84
C ALA A 75 11.22 9.07 -5.58
N LEU A 76 11.07 7.93 -4.90
CA LEU A 76 10.54 6.72 -5.51
C LEU A 76 9.02 6.63 -5.44
N MET A 77 8.39 7.43 -4.58
CA MET A 77 6.94 7.36 -4.40
C MET A 77 6.19 7.67 -5.68
N ASN A 78 6.60 8.71 -6.38
CA ASN A 78 5.93 9.11 -7.61
C ASN A 78 6.03 8.01 -8.66
N ASP A 79 7.20 7.39 -8.80
CA ASP A 79 7.37 6.30 -9.76
C ASP A 79 6.48 5.12 -9.42
N GLN A 80 6.40 4.76 -8.15
CA GLN A 80 5.56 3.66 -7.69
C GLN A 80 4.09 3.97 -7.96
N VAL A 81 3.66 5.18 -7.64
CA VAL A 81 2.27 5.60 -7.86
C VAL A 81 1.92 5.59 -9.34
N GLN A 82 2.80 6.11 -10.18
CA GLN A 82 2.53 6.14 -11.61
C GLN A 82 2.44 4.74 -12.20
N ALA A 83 3.32 3.85 -11.75
CA ALA A 83 3.29 2.46 -12.22
C ALA A 83 1.99 1.76 -11.83
N LEU A 84 1.53 1.99 -10.60
CA LEU A 84 0.28 1.40 -10.13
C LEU A 84 -0.92 1.96 -10.89
N ASN A 85 -0.97 3.28 -11.06
CA ASN A 85 -2.08 3.90 -11.78
C ASN A 85 -2.13 3.42 -13.24
N ALA A 86 -0.96 3.22 -13.86
CA ALA A 86 -0.91 2.71 -15.23
C ALA A 86 -1.48 1.30 -15.33
N ARG A 87 -1.53 0.57 -14.24
CA ARG A 87 -2.10 -0.77 -14.21
C ARG A 87 -3.52 -0.80 -13.67
N GLY A 88 -4.14 0.37 -13.55
CA GLY A 88 -5.52 0.46 -13.08
C GLY A 88 -5.68 0.34 -11.57
N VAL A 89 -4.61 0.48 -10.81
CA VAL A 89 -4.66 0.46 -9.36
C VAL A 89 -4.58 1.90 -8.87
N SER A 90 -5.61 2.34 -8.16
CA SER A 90 -5.69 3.72 -7.70
C SER A 90 -4.71 3.97 -6.56
N ALA A 91 -3.75 4.83 -6.78
CA ALA A 91 -2.71 5.13 -5.80
C ALA A 91 -2.35 6.61 -5.82
N THR A 92 -1.88 7.10 -4.67
CA THR A 92 -1.37 8.46 -4.56
C THR A 92 -0.26 8.51 -3.50
N PHE A 93 0.38 9.68 -3.33
CA PHE A 93 1.36 9.86 -2.28
C PHE A 93 1.19 11.23 -1.62
N LEU A 94 1.62 11.32 -0.37
CA LEU A 94 1.59 12.54 0.41
C LEU A 94 2.99 12.79 0.94
N ALA A 95 3.57 13.92 0.54
CA ALA A 95 4.92 14.29 0.94
C ALA A 95 5.06 15.80 0.90
N SER A 96 6.11 16.32 1.52
CA SER A 96 6.34 17.76 1.60
C SER A 96 6.66 18.41 0.26
N THR A 97 6.95 17.60 -0.77
CA THR A 97 7.20 18.11 -2.12
C THR A 97 5.94 18.64 -2.79
N LEU A 98 4.76 18.30 -2.27
CA LEU A 98 3.49 18.77 -2.83
C LEU A 98 3.08 20.08 -2.18
N ASP A 99 2.41 20.96 -2.95
CA ASP A 99 1.88 22.18 -2.35
C ASP A 99 0.65 21.86 -1.50
N GLY A 100 0.24 22.83 -0.67
CA GLY A 100 -0.83 22.60 0.28
C GLY A 100 -2.17 22.31 -0.37
N THR A 101 -2.45 22.90 -1.52
CA THR A 101 -3.71 22.65 -2.22
C THR A 101 -3.77 21.23 -2.71
N GLU A 102 -2.66 20.73 -3.27
CA GLU A 102 -2.61 19.36 -3.76
C GLU A 102 -2.71 18.36 -2.62
N VAL A 103 -2.04 18.63 -1.49
CA VAL A 103 -2.13 17.78 -0.32
C VAL A 103 -3.58 17.68 0.17
N ARG A 104 -4.28 18.82 0.26
CA ARG A 104 -5.66 18.82 0.72
C ARG A 104 -6.56 18.06 -0.23
N ARG A 105 -6.35 18.20 -1.53
CA ARG A 105 -7.13 17.48 -2.53
C ARG A 105 -6.96 15.98 -2.40
N ARG A 106 -5.72 15.53 -2.22
CA ARG A 106 -5.43 14.10 -2.06
C ARG A 106 -5.96 13.57 -0.74
N MET A 107 -5.86 14.34 0.34
CA MET A 107 -6.42 13.91 1.62
C MET A 107 -7.93 13.77 1.55
N ALA A 108 -8.60 14.65 0.82
CA ALA A 108 -10.04 14.51 0.61
C ALA A 108 -10.37 13.24 -0.14
N GLY A 109 -9.54 12.87 -1.13
CA GLY A 109 -9.71 11.62 -1.84
C GLY A 109 -9.50 10.40 -0.95
N VAL A 110 -8.53 10.48 -0.04
CA VAL A 110 -8.32 9.40 0.93
C VAL A 110 -9.55 9.25 1.83
N ALA A 111 -10.11 10.37 2.28
CA ALA A 111 -11.30 10.33 3.13
C ALA A 111 -12.50 9.70 2.41
N ARG A 112 -12.57 9.87 1.09
CA ARG A 112 -13.64 9.27 0.28
C ARG A 112 -13.29 7.86 -0.18
N GLU A 113 -12.18 7.30 0.29
CA GLU A 113 -11.75 5.96 -0.04
C GLU A 113 -11.52 5.75 -1.54
N GLU A 114 -10.99 6.77 -2.21
CA GLU A 114 -10.76 6.73 -3.65
C GLU A 114 -9.47 6.00 -4.02
N TYR A 115 -8.59 5.75 -3.05
CA TYR A 115 -7.28 5.15 -3.33
C TYR A 115 -7.14 3.79 -2.67
N SER A 116 -6.56 2.86 -3.39
CA SER A 116 -6.20 1.55 -2.83
C SER A 116 -4.89 1.60 -2.07
N LEU A 117 -3.95 2.42 -2.52
CA LEU A 117 -2.66 2.61 -1.84
C LEU A 117 -2.36 4.09 -1.69
N VAL A 118 -1.87 4.47 -0.52
CA VAL A 118 -1.42 5.82 -0.23
C VAL A 118 -0.01 5.75 0.34
N TYR A 119 0.96 6.28 -0.39
CA TYR A 119 2.34 6.36 0.07
C TYR A 119 2.53 7.63 0.87
N VAL A 120 3.16 7.53 2.02
CA VAL A 120 3.27 8.66 2.94
C VAL A 120 4.71 8.78 3.44
N ALA A 121 5.27 9.98 3.34
CA ALA A 121 6.56 10.25 3.97
C ALA A 121 6.36 10.31 5.49
N PRO A 122 7.35 9.79 6.26
CA PRO A 122 7.19 9.73 7.73
C PRO A 122 6.92 11.08 8.38
N GLU A 123 7.45 12.16 7.84
CA GLU A 123 7.24 13.49 8.42
C GLU A 123 5.78 13.94 8.37
N ARG A 124 4.97 13.33 7.51
CA ARG A 124 3.54 13.66 7.48
C ARG A 124 2.82 13.19 8.74
N LEU A 125 3.38 12.23 9.44
CA LEU A 125 2.75 11.69 10.64
C LEU A 125 2.78 12.67 11.82
N VAL A 126 3.61 13.73 11.75
CA VAL A 126 3.61 14.74 12.80
C VAL A 126 2.49 15.76 12.63
N PHE A 127 1.83 15.79 11.48
CA PHE A 127 0.74 16.74 11.24
C PHE A 127 -0.56 16.19 11.79
N GLY A 128 -1.21 16.96 12.67
CA GLY A 128 -2.42 16.51 13.35
C GLY A 128 -3.57 16.19 12.41
N GLY A 129 -3.71 16.97 11.33
CA GLY A 129 -4.77 16.71 10.37
C GLY A 129 -4.65 15.36 9.69
N PHE A 130 -3.42 14.96 9.35
CA PHE A 130 -3.20 13.66 8.72
C PHE A 130 -3.46 12.52 9.72
N ARG A 131 -3.02 12.71 10.97
CA ARG A 131 -3.26 11.70 12.00
C ARG A 131 -4.75 11.52 12.29
N ALA A 132 -5.51 12.61 12.28
CA ALA A 132 -6.95 12.55 12.46
C ALA A 132 -7.60 11.81 11.29
N LEU A 133 -7.15 12.06 10.07
CA LEU A 133 -7.65 11.38 8.90
C LEU A 133 -7.43 9.87 8.99
N ILE A 134 -6.23 9.45 9.38
CA ILE A 134 -5.93 8.04 9.54
C ILE A 134 -6.87 7.42 10.58
N ARG A 135 -7.01 8.07 11.73
CA ARG A 135 -7.85 7.55 12.81
C ARG A 135 -9.30 7.38 12.35
N ASP A 136 -9.80 8.35 11.61
CA ASP A 136 -11.22 8.35 11.22
C ASP A 136 -11.50 7.41 10.06
N CYS A 137 -10.53 7.16 9.20
CA CYS A 137 -10.75 6.40 7.98
C CYS A 137 -10.25 4.97 8.03
N LEU A 138 -9.26 4.69 8.85
CA LEU A 138 -8.56 3.40 8.83
C LEU A 138 -8.80 2.54 10.07
N LEU A 139 -9.68 2.95 10.92
CA LEU A 139 -10.04 2.13 12.09
C LEU A 139 -11.25 1.27 11.85
#